data_761dd8cc4d0181ee8bde0be2d01d4564
#
_entry.id   761dd8cc4d0181ee8bde0be2d01d4564
#
_cell.length_a   1.000
_cell.length_b   1.000
_cell.length_c   1.000
_cell.angle_alpha   90.00
_cell.angle_beta   90.00
_cell.angle_gamma   90.00
#
_symmetry.space_group_name_H-M   'P 1'
#
loop_
_entity.id
_entity.type
_entity.pdbx_description
1 polymer ?
#
loop_
_entity_poly.entity_id
_entity_poly.type
_entity_poly.pdbx_seq_one_letter_code
_entity_poly.pdbx_strand_id
1 'polypeptide(L)'
;SLYLTIGPFFAAPRTATVAYEIAVAQYLPPEMRSMGLYVFAAVFFIITWWLAISPSKLVARVGKFMTPVLLVFLFLLIISAIASPMGSWQAPAAAYDTGVKALGQGIVDGYNTMDGLAALVFGIIVVESVKMYGAVSEAQITKDTLRSGLISTFFMAVIYAALCYIGASSVSLIGVQENGAPVLVKTALHYFGAAGGGILGVIVIFACLTT
;
A
#
# COMPACT_ATOMS: atom_id res chain seq x y z
N SER A 1 2.12 24.06 -2.23
CA SER A 1 3.24 23.36 -1.57
C SER A 1 2.87 21.90 -1.23
N LEU A 2 1.71 21.66 -0.60
CA LEU A 2 1.28 20.30 -0.20
C LEU A 2 1.23 19.30 -1.35
N TYR A 3 0.76 19.73 -2.52
CA TYR A 3 0.68 18.92 -3.73
C TYR A 3 2.07 18.47 -4.25
N LEU A 4 3.06 19.36 -4.15
CA LEU A 4 4.44 19.05 -4.55
C LEU A 4 5.12 18.10 -3.56
N THR A 5 4.84 18.27 -2.27
CA THR A 5 5.43 17.43 -1.22
C THR A 5 4.89 16.01 -1.27
N ILE A 6 3.56 15.84 -1.39
CA ILE A 6 2.93 14.50 -1.44
C ILE A 6 3.18 13.83 -2.80
N GLY A 7 3.17 14.58 -3.91
CA GLY A 7 3.36 14.05 -5.26
C GLY A 7 4.84 13.85 -5.63
N PRO A 8 5.44 14.79 -6.40
CA PRO A 8 6.73 14.55 -7.06
C PRO A 8 7.91 14.37 -6.11
N PHE A 9 7.90 15.00 -4.92
CA PHE A 9 9.04 14.97 -4.03
C PHE A 9 9.05 13.78 -3.06
N PHE A 10 7.90 13.16 -2.81
CA PHE A 10 7.84 12.07 -1.84
C PHE A 10 7.09 10.84 -2.36
N ALA A 11 5.81 10.97 -2.71
CA ALA A 11 5.01 9.79 -3.05
C ALA A 11 5.47 9.14 -4.36
N ALA A 12 5.73 9.91 -5.41
CA ALA A 12 6.13 9.36 -6.71
C ALA A 12 7.47 8.59 -6.65
N PRO A 13 8.56 9.10 -6.05
CA PRO A 13 9.77 8.31 -5.84
C PRO A 13 9.52 7.05 -5.00
N ARG A 14 8.68 7.15 -3.96
CA ARG A 14 8.37 6.03 -3.07
C ARG A 14 7.58 4.92 -3.79
N THR A 15 6.69 5.24 -4.72
CA THR A 15 5.99 4.21 -5.50
C THR A 15 6.95 3.35 -6.31
N ALA A 16 7.97 3.94 -6.93
CA ALA A 16 8.98 3.21 -7.68
C ALA A 16 9.83 2.31 -6.78
N THR A 17 10.26 2.81 -5.60
CA THR A 17 11.08 2.02 -4.67
C THR A 17 10.29 0.86 -4.07
N VAL A 18 9.05 1.08 -3.65
CA VAL A 18 8.18 0.02 -3.10
C VAL A 18 7.86 -1.03 -4.17
N ALA A 19 7.55 -0.62 -5.40
CA ALA A 19 7.33 -1.55 -6.51
C ALA A 19 8.58 -2.38 -6.79
N TYR A 20 9.78 -1.78 -6.77
CA TYR A 20 11.04 -2.47 -6.92
C TYR A 20 11.29 -3.49 -5.80
N GLU A 21 11.14 -3.08 -4.55
CA GLU A 21 11.38 -3.93 -3.38
C GLU A 21 10.48 -5.18 -3.38
N ILE A 22 9.21 -5.00 -3.73
CA ILE A 22 8.25 -6.10 -3.74
C ILE A 22 8.39 -7.00 -4.96
N ALA A 23 8.62 -6.43 -6.15
CA ALA A 23 8.57 -7.19 -7.39
C ALA A 23 9.92 -7.74 -7.85
N VAL A 24 11.02 -7.04 -7.59
CA VAL A 24 12.31 -7.31 -8.24
C VAL A 24 13.43 -7.61 -7.25
N ALA A 25 13.54 -6.84 -6.16
CA ALA A 25 14.68 -6.91 -5.24
C ALA A 25 14.89 -8.30 -4.62
N GLN A 26 13.81 -9.07 -4.45
CA GLN A 26 13.87 -10.43 -3.91
C GLN A 26 14.55 -11.46 -4.83
N TYR A 27 14.60 -11.17 -6.13
CA TYR A 27 15.20 -12.05 -7.14
C TYR A 27 16.63 -11.67 -7.50
N LEU A 28 17.13 -10.52 -7.01
CA LEU A 28 18.46 -10.02 -7.29
C LEU A 28 19.43 -10.28 -6.13
N PRO A 29 20.69 -10.64 -6.47
CA PRO A 29 21.75 -10.73 -5.47
C PRO A 29 22.01 -9.35 -4.82
N PRO A 30 22.44 -9.31 -3.54
CA PRO A 30 22.61 -8.06 -2.77
C PRO A 30 23.49 -7.01 -3.49
N GLU A 31 24.54 -7.45 -4.18
CA GLU A 31 25.47 -6.58 -4.89
C GLU A 31 24.85 -5.82 -6.07
N MET A 32 23.83 -6.40 -6.71
CA MET A 32 23.15 -5.82 -7.86
C MET A 32 21.88 -5.02 -7.50
N ARG A 33 21.46 -5.02 -6.24
CA ARG A 33 20.20 -4.38 -5.83
C ARG A 33 20.20 -2.88 -6.04
N SER A 34 21.28 -2.20 -5.72
CA SER A 34 21.36 -0.75 -5.92
C SER A 34 21.31 -0.37 -7.41
N MET A 35 22.05 -1.07 -8.26
CA MET A 35 22.02 -0.83 -9.70
C MET A 35 20.66 -1.20 -10.30
N GLY A 36 20.09 -2.32 -9.85
CA GLY A 36 18.75 -2.75 -10.24
C GLY A 36 17.66 -1.73 -9.90
N LEU A 37 17.77 -1.06 -8.74
CA LEU A 37 16.85 0.01 -8.33
C LEU A 37 16.89 1.18 -9.32
N TYR A 38 18.07 1.66 -9.69
CA TYR A 38 18.19 2.78 -10.64
C TYR A 38 17.63 2.44 -12.01
N VAL A 39 17.94 1.26 -12.54
CA VAL A 39 17.42 0.79 -13.83
C VAL A 39 15.90 0.63 -13.78
N PHE A 40 15.39 -0.01 -12.73
CA PHE A 40 13.95 -0.18 -12.56
C PHE A 40 13.23 1.17 -12.43
N ALA A 41 13.74 2.08 -11.62
CA ALA A 41 13.16 3.41 -11.43
C ALA A 41 13.13 4.19 -12.74
N ALA A 42 14.22 4.16 -13.53
CA ALA A 42 14.27 4.82 -14.84
C ALA A 42 13.18 4.26 -15.78
N VAL A 43 13.07 2.94 -15.91
CA VAL A 43 12.05 2.29 -16.74
C VAL A 43 10.64 2.60 -16.23
N PHE A 44 10.44 2.51 -14.91
CA PHE A 44 9.16 2.80 -14.26
C PHE A 44 8.69 4.23 -14.54
N PHE A 45 9.57 5.23 -14.39
CA PHE A 45 9.20 6.62 -14.65
C PHE A 45 9.02 6.94 -16.13
N ILE A 46 9.76 6.28 -17.03
CA ILE A 46 9.53 6.41 -18.49
C ILE A 46 8.15 5.88 -18.84
N ILE A 47 7.75 4.73 -18.31
CA ILE A 47 6.41 4.15 -18.52
C ILE A 47 5.34 5.05 -17.93
N THR A 48 5.54 5.53 -16.69
CA THR A 48 4.61 6.44 -16.01
C THR A 48 4.44 7.74 -16.82
N TRP A 49 5.51 8.32 -17.29
CA TRP A 49 5.48 9.52 -18.12
C TRP A 49 4.74 9.29 -19.44
N TRP A 50 5.01 8.18 -20.12
CA TRP A 50 4.31 7.80 -21.35
C TRP A 50 2.81 7.61 -21.13
N LEU A 51 2.42 6.97 -20.04
CA LEU A 51 1.01 6.78 -19.66
C LEU A 51 0.35 8.11 -19.28
N ALA A 52 1.06 9.03 -18.62
CA ALA A 52 0.54 10.33 -18.20
C ALA A 52 0.30 11.30 -19.39
N ILE A 53 1.10 11.22 -20.46
CA ILE A 53 0.91 12.04 -21.69
C ILE A 53 -0.39 11.66 -22.39
N SER A 54 -0.74 10.38 -22.38
CA SER A 54 -1.97 9.89 -22.98
C SER A 54 -2.87 9.32 -21.90
N PRO A 55 -3.65 10.14 -21.18
CA PRO A 55 -4.59 9.67 -20.18
C PRO A 55 -5.68 8.86 -20.85
N SER A 56 -5.31 7.66 -21.27
CA SER A 56 -6.18 6.75 -22.00
C SER A 56 -7.14 6.08 -21.01
N LYS A 57 -8.31 5.72 -21.50
CA LYS A 57 -9.27 4.85 -20.79
C LYS A 57 -8.63 3.55 -20.28
N LEU A 58 -7.43 3.21 -20.75
CA LEU A 58 -6.62 2.06 -20.34
C LEU A 58 -6.14 2.20 -18.89
N VAL A 59 -5.58 3.37 -18.49
CA VAL A 59 -5.08 3.60 -17.13
C VAL A 59 -6.21 3.50 -16.12
N ALA A 60 -7.34 4.13 -16.43
CA ALA A 60 -8.54 4.05 -15.59
C ALA A 60 -9.11 2.62 -15.52
N ARG A 61 -9.07 1.86 -16.62
CA ARG A 61 -9.53 0.46 -16.65
C ARG A 61 -8.58 -0.47 -15.90
N VAL A 62 -7.28 -0.29 -16.05
CA VAL A 62 -6.27 -1.09 -15.35
C VAL A 62 -6.40 -0.85 -13.84
N GLY A 63 -6.48 0.39 -13.38
CA GLY A 63 -6.70 0.70 -11.97
C GLY A 63 -8.00 0.11 -11.44
N LYS A 64 -9.10 0.25 -12.18
CA LYS A 64 -10.40 -0.31 -11.80
C LYS A 64 -10.39 -1.85 -11.69
N PHE A 65 -9.57 -2.54 -12.46
CA PHE A 65 -9.44 -4.00 -12.41
C PHE A 65 -8.39 -4.44 -11.38
N MET A 66 -7.24 -3.75 -11.29
CA MET A 66 -6.15 -4.13 -10.42
C MET A 66 -6.47 -3.91 -8.94
N THR A 67 -7.24 -2.86 -8.59
CA THR A 67 -7.63 -2.62 -7.19
C THR A 67 -8.44 -3.77 -6.59
N PRO A 68 -9.50 -4.31 -7.21
CA PRO A 68 -10.19 -5.50 -6.72
C PRO A 68 -9.27 -6.72 -6.65
N VAL A 69 -8.40 -6.93 -7.62
CA VAL A 69 -7.45 -8.06 -7.63
C VAL A 69 -6.48 -7.95 -6.46
N LEU A 70 -5.94 -6.77 -6.19
CA LEU A 70 -5.08 -6.51 -5.03
C LEU A 70 -5.82 -6.79 -3.72
N LEU A 71 -7.05 -6.28 -3.59
CA LEU A 71 -7.85 -6.49 -2.37
C LEU A 71 -8.18 -7.97 -2.15
N VAL A 72 -8.55 -8.70 -3.19
CA VAL A 72 -8.82 -10.15 -3.11
C VAL A 72 -7.56 -10.90 -2.71
N PHE A 73 -6.41 -10.60 -3.32
CA PHE A 73 -5.14 -11.24 -2.98
C PHE A 73 -4.73 -10.93 -1.54
N LEU A 74 -4.83 -9.67 -1.12
CA LEU A 74 -4.54 -9.25 0.26
C LEU A 74 -5.48 -9.94 1.25
N PHE A 75 -6.76 -10.06 0.92
CA PHE A 75 -7.76 -10.73 1.76
C PHE A 75 -7.46 -12.23 1.90
N LEU A 76 -7.09 -12.90 0.80
CA LEU A 76 -6.65 -14.30 0.85
C LEU A 76 -5.40 -14.48 1.71
N LEU A 77 -4.45 -13.54 1.62
CA LEU A 77 -3.23 -13.56 2.42
C LEU A 77 -3.54 -13.35 3.92
N ILE A 78 -4.44 -12.44 4.24
CA ILE A 78 -4.92 -12.20 5.62
C ILE A 78 -5.62 -13.43 6.18
N ILE A 79 -6.53 -14.04 5.41
CA ILE A 79 -7.23 -15.26 5.82
C ILE A 79 -6.22 -16.39 6.07
N SER A 80 -5.27 -16.57 5.17
CA SER A 80 -4.22 -17.60 5.33
C SER A 80 -3.39 -17.37 6.59
N ALA A 81 -3.04 -16.12 6.89
CA ALA A 81 -2.28 -15.76 8.08
C ALA A 81 -3.07 -15.97 9.39
N ILE A 82 -4.38 -15.75 9.37
CA ILE A 82 -5.26 -15.98 10.53
C ILE A 82 -5.49 -17.49 10.73
N ALA A 83 -5.72 -18.23 9.64
CA ALA A 83 -5.99 -19.66 9.69
C ALA A 83 -4.76 -20.48 10.10
N SER A 84 -3.58 -20.06 9.68
CA SER A 84 -2.30 -20.73 9.96
C SER A 84 -1.23 -19.69 10.25
N PRO A 85 -1.12 -19.17 11.47
CA PRO A 85 -0.12 -18.16 11.83
C PRO A 85 1.29 -18.62 11.50
N MET A 86 2.12 -17.73 10.93
CA MET A 86 3.48 -18.07 10.52
C MET A 86 4.39 -18.46 11.68
N GLY A 87 4.12 -17.94 12.87
CA GLY A 87 4.96 -18.24 14.02
C GLY A 87 4.34 -17.83 15.35
N SER A 88 5.11 -18.01 16.41
CA SER A 88 4.71 -17.63 17.77
C SER A 88 4.84 -16.13 18.00
N TRP A 89 3.98 -15.59 18.83
CA TRP A 89 4.06 -14.21 19.28
C TRP A 89 5.37 -13.96 20.02
N GLN A 90 6.07 -12.90 19.61
CA GLN A 90 7.29 -12.45 20.25
C GLN A 90 7.00 -11.34 21.25
N ALA A 91 7.91 -11.13 22.21
CA ALA A 91 7.82 -9.98 23.10
C ALA A 91 7.83 -8.67 22.30
N PRO A 92 7.01 -7.69 22.69
CA PRO A 92 6.96 -6.42 21.97
C PRO A 92 8.33 -5.71 22.05
N ALA A 93 8.66 -4.95 21.01
CA ALA A 93 9.84 -4.09 21.04
C ALA A 93 9.71 -3.04 22.15
N ALA A 94 10.85 -2.50 22.64
CA ALA A 94 10.90 -1.56 23.75
C ALA A 94 10.02 -0.31 23.57
N ALA A 95 9.74 0.08 22.32
CA ALA A 95 8.83 1.19 22.00
C ALA A 95 7.34 0.86 22.26
N TYR A 96 6.99 -0.43 22.38
CA TYR A 96 5.61 -0.92 22.53
C TYR A 96 5.42 -1.78 23.80
N ASP A 97 6.38 -1.73 24.73
CA ASP A 97 6.43 -2.62 25.91
C ASP A 97 5.29 -2.36 26.91
N THR A 98 4.75 -1.15 26.93
CA THR A 98 3.62 -0.76 27.78
C THR A 98 2.47 -0.19 26.97
N GLY A 99 1.22 -0.35 27.44
CA GLY A 99 0.04 0.14 26.71
C GLY A 99 0.09 1.64 26.35
N VAL A 100 0.67 2.46 27.25
CA VAL A 100 0.78 3.92 27.00
C VAL A 100 1.83 4.20 25.92
N LYS A 101 2.98 3.53 25.96
CA LYS A 101 4.01 3.66 24.92
C LYS A 101 3.50 3.13 23.58
N ALA A 102 2.85 1.97 23.58
CA ALA A 102 2.28 1.37 22.39
C ALA A 102 1.24 2.29 21.72
N LEU A 103 0.38 2.95 22.52
CA LEU A 103 -0.58 3.93 22.00
C LEU A 103 0.15 5.15 21.42
N GLY A 104 1.11 5.72 22.15
CA GLY A 104 1.86 6.89 21.70
C GLY A 104 2.63 6.62 20.42
N GLN A 105 3.37 5.51 20.37
CA GLN A 105 4.12 5.11 19.19
C GLN A 105 3.19 4.78 18.01
N GLY A 106 2.09 4.07 18.27
CA GLY A 106 1.08 3.76 17.25
C GLY A 106 0.45 5.00 16.61
N ILE A 107 0.23 6.07 17.38
CA ILE A 107 -0.23 7.36 16.83
C ILE A 107 0.83 7.98 15.92
N VAL A 108 2.11 7.96 16.34
CA VAL A 108 3.22 8.49 15.52
C VAL A 108 3.38 7.67 14.24
N ASP A 109 3.33 6.35 14.31
CA ASP A 109 3.45 5.47 13.16
C ASP A 109 2.26 5.63 12.21
N GLY A 110 1.03 5.75 12.76
CA GLY A 110 -0.16 6.06 11.99
C GLY A 110 -0.09 7.40 11.27
N TYR A 111 0.47 8.43 11.92
CA TYR A 111 0.72 9.72 11.29
C TYR A 111 1.74 9.61 10.15
N ASN A 112 2.79 8.80 10.33
CA ASN A 112 3.85 8.58 9.34
C ASN A 112 3.36 7.84 8.08
N THR A 113 2.19 7.20 8.10
CA THR A 113 1.56 6.66 6.88
C THR A 113 1.14 7.76 5.91
N MET A 114 0.99 8.99 6.39
CA MET A 114 0.58 10.19 5.63
C MET A 114 -0.83 10.12 5.02
N ASP A 115 -1.65 9.18 5.42
CA ASP A 115 -3.01 9.01 4.87
C ASP A 115 -3.91 10.21 5.15
N GLY A 116 -3.77 10.85 6.33
CA GLY A 116 -4.48 12.08 6.66
C GLY A 116 -4.12 13.25 5.73
N LEU A 117 -2.84 13.36 5.35
CA LEU A 117 -2.39 14.37 4.39
C LEU A 117 -2.83 14.04 2.97
N ALA A 118 -2.77 12.76 2.60
CA ALA A 118 -3.25 12.28 1.31
C ALA A 118 -4.75 12.52 1.14
N ALA A 119 -5.55 12.31 2.19
CA ALA A 119 -6.99 12.55 2.18
C ALA A 119 -7.35 14.01 1.83
N LEU A 120 -6.53 14.98 2.22
CA LEU A 120 -6.74 16.39 1.85
C LEU A 120 -6.59 16.63 0.34
N VAL A 121 -5.69 15.90 -0.31
CA VAL A 121 -5.46 16.00 -1.76
C VAL A 121 -6.50 15.19 -2.53
N PHE A 122 -6.71 13.94 -2.14
CA PHE A 122 -7.65 13.04 -2.82
C PHE A 122 -9.12 13.34 -2.53
N GLY A 123 -9.41 14.10 -1.47
CA GLY A 123 -10.77 14.55 -1.15
C GLY A 123 -11.45 15.30 -2.28
N ILE A 124 -10.69 16.07 -3.06
CA ILE A 124 -11.19 16.78 -4.25
C ILE A 124 -11.72 15.77 -5.28
N ILE A 125 -10.96 14.70 -5.55
CA ILE A 125 -11.33 13.66 -6.51
C ILE A 125 -12.58 12.92 -6.05
N VAL A 126 -12.71 12.67 -4.75
CA VAL A 126 -13.92 12.05 -4.18
C VAL A 126 -15.14 12.95 -4.38
N VAL A 127 -15.02 14.24 -4.11
CA VAL A 127 -16.11 15.23 -4.31
C VAL A 127 -16.51 15.28 -5.80
N GLU A 128 -15.54 15.34 -6.70
CA GLU A 128 -15.82 15.33 -8.15
C GLU A 128 -16.51 14.02 -8.59
N SER A 129 -16.08 12.89 -8.07
CA SER A 129 -16.70 11.60 -8.33
C SER A 129 -18.16 11.57 -7.85
N VAL A 130 -18.44 12.06 -6.64
CA VAL A 130 -19.81 12.15 -6.10
C VAL A 130 -20.70 13.03 -6.99
N LYS A 131 -20.19 14.15 -7.49
CA LYS A 131 -20.91 15.00 -8.46
C LYS A 131 -21.18 14.27 -9.77
N MET A 132 -20.20 13.51 -10.29
CA MET A 132 -20.38 12.71 -11.52
C MET A 132 -21.43 11.61 -11.38
N TYR A 133 -21.64 11.09 -10.16
CA TYR A 133 -22.69 10.10 -9.87
C TYR A 133 -24.07 10.72 -9.65
N GLY A 134 -24.23 12.02 -9.87
CA GLY A 134 -25.54 12.68 -9.93
C GLY A 134 -25.94 13.46 -8.66
N ALA A 135 -25.02 13.68 -7.75
CA ALA A 135 -25.28 14.57 -6.61
C ALA A 135 -25.29 16.04 -7.07
N VAL A 136 -26.45 16.72 -6.98
CA VAL A 136 -26.64 18.09 -7.49
C VAL A 136 -26.64 19.12 -6.37
N SER A 137 -27.15 18.79 -5.18
CA SER A 137 -27.21 19.73 -4.07
C SER A 137 -25.96 19.65 -3.20
N GLU A 138 -25.53 20.80 -2.66
CA GLU A 138 -24.37 20.86 -1.76
C GLU A 138 -24.53 19.96 -0.52
N ALA A 139 -25.73 19.89 0.04
CA ALA A 139 -26.03 19.02 1.17
C ALA A 139 -25.88 17.53 0.81
N GLN A 140 -26.30 17.12 -0.40
CA GLN A 140 -26.15 15.76 -0.88
C GLN A 140 -24.67 15.44 -1.14
N ILE A 141 -23.94 16.34 -1.80
CA ILE A 141 -22.49 16.17 -2.06
C ILE A 141 -21.74 15.99 -0.74
N THR A 142 -21.99 16.84 0.26
CA THR A 142 -21.37 16.75 1.57
C THR A 142 -21.70 15.42 2.26
N LYS A 143 -22.97 15.03 2.26
CA LYS A 143 -23.43 13.78 2.88
C LYS A 143 -22.80 12.55 2.24
N ASP A 144 -22.77 12.49 0.92
CA ASP A 144 -22.25 11.33 0.19
C ASP A 144 -20.72 11.26 0.26
N THR A 145 -20.03 12.42 0.26
CA THR A 145 -18.58 12.49 0.51
C THR A 145 -18.24 12.00 1.92
N LEU A 146 -19.00 12.45 2.94
CA LEU A 146 -18.77 12.03 4.32
C LEU A 146 -18.99 10.51 4.49
N ARG A 147 -20.06 9.97 3.91
CA ARG A 147 -20.33 8.52 3.94
C ARG A 147 -19.23 7.72 3.27
N SER A 148 -18.78 8.16 2.10
CA SER A 148 -17.68 7.51 1.38
C SER A 148 -16.39 7.55 2.21
N GLY A 149 -16.09 8.67 2.84
CA GLY A 149 -14.95 8.83 3.73
C GLY A 149 -15.00 7.89 4.93
N LEU A 150 -16.14 7.81 5.62
CA LEU A 150 -16.32 6.93 6.77
C LEU A 150 -16.16 5.44 6.38
N ILE A 151 -16.74 5.02 5.26
CA ILE A 151 -16.61 3.65 4.75
C ILE A 151 -15.15 3.35 4.41
N SER A 152 -14.47 4.26 3.71
CA SER A 152 -13.05 4.10 3.36
C SER A 152 -12.17 3.99 4.60
N THR A 153 -12.39 4.87 5.60
CA THR A 153 -11.64 4.84 6.87
C THR A 153 -11.84 3.53 7.62
N PHE A 154 -13.07 3.00 7.65
CA PHE A 154 -13.36 1.72 8.27
C PHE A 154 -12.60 0.56 7.59
N PHE A 155 -12.65 0.48 6.26
CA PHE A 155 -11.92 -0.56 5.53
C PHE A 155 -10.41 -0.43 5.67
N MET A 156 -9.88 0.79 5.65
CA MET A 156 -8.45 1.03 5.90
C MET A 156 -8.04 0.57 7.30
N ALA A 157 -8.82 0.89 8.33
CA ALA A 157 -8.54 0.45 9.69
C ALA A 157 -8.50 -1.08 9.80
N VAL A 158 -9.44 -1.79 9.14
CA VAL A 158 -9.46 -3.25 9.11
C VAL A 158 -8.21 -3.80 8.40
N ILE A 159 -7.84 -3.24 7.26
CA ILE A 159 -6.65 -3.67 6.50
C ILE A 159 -5.39 -3.43 7.32
N TYR A 160 -5.21 -2.26 7.92
CA TYR A 160 -4.04 -1.96 8.74
C TYR A 160 -3.95 -2.89 9.98
N ALA A 161 -5.06 -3.13 10.67
CA ALA A 161 -5.08 -4.08 11.78
C ALA A 161 -4.66 -5.49 11.34
N ALA A 162 -5.12 -5.94 10.17
CA ALA A 162 -4.75 -7.23 9.62
C ALA A 162 -3.26 -7.28 9.19
N LEU A 163 -2.73 -6.20 8.60
CA LEU A 163 -1.31 -6.10 8.26
C LEU A 163 -0.43 -6.07 9.51
N CYS A 164 -0.85 -5.37 10.57
CA CYS A 164 -0.16 -5.42 11.88
C CYS A 164 -0.15 -6.85 12.45
N TYR A 165 -1.26 -7.58 12.33
CA TYR A 165 -1.32 -8.98 12.74
C TYR A 165 -0.33 -9.86 11.96
N ILE A 166 -0.28 -9.71 10.62
CA ILE A 166 0.69 -10.41 9.77
C ILE A 166 2.11 -10.06 10.20
N GLY A 167 2.41 -8.78 10.38
CA GLY A 167 3.72 -8.32 10.83
C GLY A 167 4.12 -8.96 12.16
N ALA A 168 3.25 -8.88 13.16
CA ALA A 168 3.52 -9.41 14.48
C ALA A 168 3.71 -10.94 14.50
N SER A 169 2.88 -11.67 13.76
CA SER A 169 2.96 -13.15 13.69
C SER A 169 4.14 -13.67 12.88
N SER A 170 4.71 -12.85 12.00
CA SER A 170 5.80 -13.24 11.11
C SER A 170 7.19 -13.07 11.72
N VAL A 171 7.35 -12.27 12.78
CA VAL A 171 8.65 -11.90 13.37
C VAL A 171 9.49 -13.10 13.77
N SER A 172 8.87 -14.15 14.33
CA SER A 172 9.60 -15.34 14.76
C SER A 172 10.25 -16.11 13.62
N LEU A 173 9.72 -16.01 12.40
CA LEU A 173 10.15 -16.76 11.22
C LEU A 173 11.03 -15.94 10.30
N ILE A 174 10.71 -14.66 10.09
CA ILE A 174 11.44 -13.81 9.14
C ILE A 174 12.27 -12.71 9.79
N GLY A 175 12.23 -12.60 11.13
CA GLY A 175 12.92 -11.54 11.89
C GLY A 175 12.29 -10.17 11.71
N VAL A 176 12.80 -9.20 12.46
CA VAL A 176 12.40 -7.79 12.31
C VAL A 176 12.95 -7.27 10.98
N GLN A 177 12.09 -6.67 10.17
CA GLN A 177 12.45 -6.11 8.87
C GLN A 177 12.49 -4.58 8.96
N GLU A 178 13.28 -3.93 8.10
CA GLU A 178 13.41 -2.47 8.06
C GLU A 178 12.12 -1.76 7.63
N ASN A 179 11.32 -2.44 6.79
CA ASN A 179 10.04 -1.91 6.30
C ASN A 179 9.04 -3.03 6.01
N GLY A 180 7.79 -2.68 5.66
CA GLY A 180 6.72 -3.63 5.44
C GLY A 180 6.79 -4.41 4.12
N ALA A 181 7.55 -3.94 3.11
CA ALA A 181 7.60 -4.59 1.81
C ALA A 181 8.20 -6.00 1.87
N PRO A 182 9.38 -6.24 2.49
CA PRO A 182 9.90 -7.58 2.70
C PRO A 182 8.98 -8.49 3.53
N VAL A 183 8.21 -7.93 4.48
CA VAL A 183 7.25 -8.71 5.28
C VAL A 183 6.16 -9.29 4.37
N LEU A 184 5.54 -8.45 3.53
CA LEU A 184 4.49 -8.89 2.61
C LEU A 184 5.01 -9.93 1.60
N VAL A 185 6.20 -9.69 1.04
CA VAL A 185 6.82 -10.61 0.08
C VAL A 185 7.09 -11.97 0.71
N LYS A 186 7.74 -11.99 1.88
CA LYS A 186 8.08 -13.25 2.57
C LYS A 186 6.82 -13.99 3.03
N THR A 187 5.78 -13.24 3.44
CA THR A 187 4.48 -13.83 3.78
C THR A 187 3.80 -14.43 2.55
N ALA A 188 3.80 -13.74 1.42
CA ALA A 188 3.24 -14.27 0.18
C ALA A 188 4.02 -15.50 -0.33
N LEU A 189 5.34 -15.49 -0.21
CA LEU A 189 6.18 -16.64 -0.53
C LEU A 189 5.91 -17.83 0.41
N HIS A 190 5.69 -17.57 1.69
CA HIS A 190 5.41 -18.62 2.68
C HIS A 190 4.08 -19.35 2.39
N TYR A 191 3.00 -18.59 2.13
CA TYR A 191 1.66 -19.21 1.93
C TYR A 191 1.41 -19.70 0.50
N PHE A 192 1.94 -19.00 -0.51
CA PHE A 192 1.63 -19.25 -1.92
C PHE A 192 2.86 -19.62 -2.75
N GLY A 193 4.03 -19.80 -2.12
CA GLY A 193 5.27 -20.12 -2.80
C GLY A 193 5.75 -19.06 -3.80
N ALA A 194 6.58 -19.44 -4.74
CA ALA A 194 7.16 -18.54 -5.74
C ALA A 194 6.07 -17.83 -6.59
N ALA A 195 4.96 -18.51 -6.86
CA ALA A 195 3.84 -17.93 -7.60
C ALA A 195 3.20 -16.76 -6.83
N GLY A 196 3.06 -16.88 -5.49
CA GLY A 196 2.52 -15.81 -4.64
C GLY A 196 3.36 -14.56 -4.65
N GLY A 197 4.68 -14.70 -4.54
CA GLY A 197 5.60 -13.57 -4.63
C GLY A 197 5.55 -12.88 -6.00
N GLY A 198 5.49 -13.65 -7.08
CA GLY A 198 5.38 -13.12 -8.45
C GLY A 198 4.06 -12.38 -8.70
N ILE A 199 2.93 -12.96 -8.29
CA ILE A 199 1.60 -12.34 -8.41
C ILE A 199 1.56 -11.05 -7.61
N LEU A 200 2.04 -11.05 -6.36
CA LEU A 200 2.10 -9.85 -5.54
C LEU A 200 2.94 -8.76 -6.21
N GLY A 201 4.11 -9.11 -6.74
CA GLY A 201 4.98 -8.17 -7.44
C GLY A 201 4.29 -7.50 -8.64
N VAL A 202 3.64 -8.29 -9.48
CA VAL A 202 2.90 -7.78 -10.66
C VAL A 202 1.77 -6.86 -10.23
N ILE A 203 0.96 -7.27 -9.24
CA ILE A 203 -0.16 -6.47 -8.74
C ILE A 203 0.34 -5.12 -8.19
N VAL A 204 1.43 -5.13 -7.41
CA VAL A 204 1.98 -3.90 -6.81
C VAL A 204 2.58 -2.98 -7.87
N ILE A 205 3.29 -3.50 -8.88
CA ILE A 205 3.76 -2.67 -10.00
C ILE A 205 2.60 -1.94 -10.66
N PHE A 206 1.53 -2.66 -11.02
CA PHE A 206 0.36 -2.05 -11.65
C PHE A 206 -0.38 -1.08 -10.73
N ALA A 207 -0.50 -1.40 -9.44
CA ALA A 207 -1.08 -0.48 -8.45
C ALA A 207 -0.27 0.82 -8.38
N CYS A 208 1.06 0.73 -8.29
CA CYS A 208 1.95 1.90 -8.26
C CYS A 208 1.94 2.71 -9.56
N LEU A 209 1.80 2.05 -10.73
CA LEU A 209 1.69 2.73 -12.03
C LEU A 209 0.38 3.49 -12.20
N THR A 210 -0.67 3.09 -11.49
CA THR A 210 -2.01 3.71 -11.60
C THR A 210 -2.28 4.76 -10.51
N THR A 211 -1.37 4.88 -9.54
CA THR A 211 -1.39 5.91 -8.50
C THR A 211 -0.73 7.21 -8.97
#